data_e340111d03d32b69ca74fc38a7f8dda4
#
_entry.id   e340111d03d32b69ca74fc38a7f8dda4
#
_cell.length_a   1.000
_cell.length_b   1.000
_cell.length_c   1.000
_cell.angle_alpha   90.00
_cell.angle_beta   90.00
_cell.angle_gamma   90.00
#
_symmetry.space_group_name_H-M   'P 1'
#
loop_
_entity.id
_entity.type
_entity.pdbx_description
1 polymer ?
#
loop_
_entity_poly.entity_id
_entity_poly.type
_entity_poly.pdbx_seq_one_letter_code
_entity_poly.pdbx_strand_id
1 'polypeptide(L)'
;MKIYGLIGVCVLVWGCTKQGSRNTEGENNPQEITEDTLAYEAEKHLKNIRQLTFGGDNAEAYFSFDGSKLVFQAKNPAWNAPCDQIYVTRTNQSWKDSIPPLVSTGNGRTTCSYFMPGDSTIIYASTHEGNINCPPDPPRGAKYVWPIYSDFEIYTADLEGNIIQKLTDREGYDAEATVSPSGDKIVFTSTRSGDLELYTMNIDGSDIRQVTNELGYDGGAFFSPDGTKLIFRSSRPKTEEEIKEYKDLLAQNLVQPTNMELYVCNVDGSDLNKITDLGSANWAPFSHPSGQKIIFCSNHHSLKGGRPQFNLFMINLDGTGLEQITFDRVFDSFPMFSPDGTHLVFSSNRNNGGTRETNLFIADWVE
;
A
#
# COMPACT_ATOMS: atom_id res chain seq x y z
N MET A 1 8.73 70.08 -11.45
CA MET A 1 8.36 71.37 -10.76
C MET A 1 7.98 71.02 -9.34
N LYS A 2 8.79 71.55 -8.40
CA LYS A 2 8.60 71.70 -6.94
C LYS A 2 8.36 70.41 -6.12
N ILE A 3 9.34 69.82 -5.40
CA ILE A 3 10.23 70.29 -4.29
C ILE A 3 9.47 70.74 -3.06
N TYR A 4 9.88 70.14 -1.96
CA TYR A 4 10.03 70.46 -0.54
C TYR A 4 9.41 69.40 0.35
N GLY A 5 10.06 68.79 1.29
CA GLY A 5 11.21 69.15 2.13
C GLY A 5 10.82 69.16 3.58
N LEU A 6 11.50 68.41 4.34
CA LEU A 6 12.34 68.64 5.52
C LEU A 6 11.74 68.42 6.92
N ILE A 7 12.56 67.77 7.71
CA ILE A 7 13.09 67.95 9.10
C ILE A 7 12.16 67.38 10.18
N GLY A 8 12.50 66.40 10.99
CA GLY A 8 13.68 66.14 11.81
C GLY A 8 13.49 66.60 13.25
N VAL A 9 13.58 65.77 14.26
CA VAL A 9 14.19 66.09 15.57
C VAL A 9 14.41 64.80 16.39
N CYS A 10 15.67 64.59 16.76
CA CYS A 10 16.15 63.72 17.83
C CYS A 10 15.81 64.25 19.19
N VAL A 11 15.42 63.39 20.14
CA VAL A 11 15.68 63.63 21.57
C VAL A 11 16.23 62.35 22.20
N LEU A 12 17.49 62.46 22.61
CA LEU A 12 18.17 61.55 23.52
C LEU A 12 17.79 61.91 24.97
N VAL A 13 17.42 60.94 25.77
CA VAL A 13 17.50 61.05 27.23
C VAL A 13 18.16 59.83 27.81
N TRP A 14 19.26 60.10 28.51
CA TRP A 14 20.04 59.21 29.35
C TRP A 14 19.32 58.91 30.67
N GLY A 15 19.53 57.75 31.25
CA GLY A 15 19.22 57.58 32.67
C GLY A 15 19.30 56.16 33.22
N CYS A 16 20.47 55.83 33.73
CA CYS A 16 20.78 55.04 34.94
C CYS A 16 20.45 53.58 35.07
N THR A 17 21.50 52.83 35.16
CA THR A 17 21.75 51.51 35.72
C THR A 17 21.12 51.23 37.09
N LYS A 18 20.51 50.03 37.23
CA LYS A 18 20.55 49.28 38.51
C LYS A 18 20.76 47.81 38.21
N GLN A 19 21.86 47.31 38.75
CA GLN A 19 22.22 45.89 38.85
C GLN A 19 21.35 45.21 39.91
N GLY A 20 20.84 44.01 39.61
CA GLY A 20 20.07 43.22 40.59
C GLY A 20 19.88 41.80 40.15
N SER A 21 20.69 40.92 40.71
CA SER A 21 20.56 39.45 40.98
C SER A 21 19.95 38.54 39.94
N ARG A 22 20.80 37.56 39.53
CA ARG A 22 20.42 36.27 38.91
C ARG A 22 19.40 35.55 39.76
N ASN A 23 18.27 35.19 39.15
CA ASN A 23 17.53 33.97 39.49
C ASN A 23 17.44 33.13 38.20
N THR A 24 18.06 32.01 38.25
CA THR A 24 17.91 30.89 37.28
C THR A 24 16.60 30.22 37.62
N GLU A 25 15.53 30.59 36.96
CA GLU A 25 14.33 29.75 36.82
C GLU A 25 14.37 29.12 35.42
N GLY A 26 14.35 27.80 35.40
CA GLY A 26 14.28 27.01 34.18
C GLY A 26 13.02 27.37 33.42
N GLU A 27 13.16 27.89 32.22
CA GLU A 27 12.10 27.95 31.23
C GLU A 27 11.72 26.53 30.88
N ASN A 28 10.66 26.03 31.53
CA ASN A 28 9.85 24.97 30.96
C ASN A 28 9.19 25.58 29.71
N ASN A 29 9.79 25.37 28.57
CA ASN A 29 9.15 25.59 27.28
C ASN A 29 8.01 24.56 27.21
N PRO A 30 6.72 24.95 27.23
CA PRO A 30 5.65 24.02 26.98
C PRO A 30 5.86 23.51 25.57
N GLN A 31 6.13 22.22 25.39
CA GLN A 31 5.98 21.59 24.08
C GLN A 31 4.57 21.90 23.62
N GLU A 32 4.44 22.72 22.59
CA GLU A 32 3.21 22.85 21.82
C GLU A 32 2.82 21.46 21.39
N ILE A 33 1.74 20.93 21.97
CA ILE A 33 1.08 19.74 21.47
C ILE A 33 0.50 20.17 20.13
N THR A 34 1.22 19.90 19.04
CA THR A 34 0.66 20.02 17.69
C THR A 34 -0.44 18.97 17.61
N GLU A 35 -1.70 19.43 17.60
CA GLU A 35 -2.82 18.55 17.28
C GLU A 35 -2.53 17.89 15.93
N ASP A 36 -2.62 16.56 15.90
CA ASP A 36 -2.47 15.78 14.65
C ASP A 36 -3.65 16.09 13.74
N THR A 37 -3.47 17.04 12.84
CA THR A 37 -4.52 17.54 11.94
C THR A 37 -4.93 16.54 10.86
N LEU A 38 -4.22 15.42 10.73
CA LEU A 38 -4.49 14.36 9.75
C LEU A 38 -5.23 13.16 10.35
N ALA A 39 -5.32 13.04 11.68
CA ALA A 39 -6.07 12.01 12.36
C ALA A 39 -7.54 12.38 12.54
N TYR A 40 -8.43 11.40 12.46
CA TYR A 40 -9.82 11.55 12.90
C TYR A 40 -9.94 11.20 14.39
N GLU A 41 -10.86 11.84 15.11
CA GLU A 41 -11.03 11.69 16.57
C GLU A 41 -11.16 10.21 17.02
N ALA A 42 -11.78 9.38 16.21
CA ALA A 42 -11.99 7.95 16.51
C ALA A 42 -10.77 7.05 16.22
N GLU A 43 -9.73 7.56 15.57
CA GLU A 43 -8.53 6.80 15.16
C GLU A 43 -7.53 6.67 16.31
N LYS A 44 -7.92 5.95 17.37
CA LYS A 44 -7.15 5.83 18.62
C LYS A 44 -5.79 5.15 18.49
N HIS A 45 -5.61 4.31 17.45
CA HIS A 45 -4.37 3.58 17.18
C HIS A 45 -3.35 4.36 16.36
N LEU A 46 -3.74 5.49 15.75
CA LEU A 46 -2.88 6.27 14.85
C LEU A 46 -2.47 7.58 15.51
N LYS A 47 -1.17 7.83 15.57
CA LYS A 47 -0.59 9.08 16.07
C LYS A 47 0.43 9.62 15.09
N ASN A 48 0.69 10.93 15.14
CA ASN A 48 1.72 11.59 14.36
C ASN A 48 1.64 11.25 12.85
N ILE A 49 0.41 11.22 12.29
CA ILE A 49 0.19 10.88 10.89
C ILE A 49 0.93 11.88 10.01
N ARG A 50 1.73 11.38 9.07
CA ARG A 50 2.46 12.18 8.10
C ARG A 50 2.13 11.74 6.68
N GLN A 51 1.90 12.72 5.80
CA GLN A 51 1.72 12.48 4.37
C GLN A 51 3.07 12.43 3.67
N LEU A 52 3.31 11.36 2.90
CA LEU A 52 4.58 11.12 2.21
C LEU A 52 4.55 11.53 0.73
N THR A 53 3.41 11.35 0.04
CA THR A 53 3.23 11.69 -1.38
C THR A 53 2.10 12.68 -1.58
N PHE A 54 2.13 13.39 -2.73
CA PHE A 54 1.15 14.43 -3.06
C PHE A 54 0.82 14.37 -4.54
N GLY A 55 -0.47 14.25 -4.84
CA GLY A 55 -0.96 14.18 -6.21
C GLY A 55 -0.82 12.79 -6.85
N GLY A 56 -1.67 12.51 -7.85
CA GLY A 56 -1.73 11.22 -8.53
C GLY A 56 -2.39 10.11 -7.71
N ASP A 57 -2.20 8.87 -8.14
CA ASP A 57 -2.66 7.67 -7.47
C ASP A 57 -1.42 6.91 -6.94
N ASN A 58 -1.18 6.99 -5.62
CA ASN A 58 -0.05 6.33 -4.96
C ASN A 58 -0.59 5.25 -4.03
N ALA A 59 -0.12 4.02 -4.16
CA ALA A 59 -0.67 2.89 -3.44
C ALA A 59 0.39 1.80 -3.16
N GLU A 60 0.00 0.82 -2.34
CA GLU A 60 0.77 -0.40 -2.10
C GLU A 60 2.21 -0.11 -1.64
N ALA A 61 2.33 0.68 -0.57
CA ALA A 61 3.63 0.97 0.04
C ALA A 61 4.02 -0.13 1.02
N TYR A 62 5.19 -0.72 0.82
CA TYR A 62 5.70 -1.82 1.62
C TYR A 62 7.07 -1.50 2.18
N PHE A 63 7.26 -1.81 3.48
CA PHE A 63 8.51 -1.55 4.17
C PHE A 63 9.64 -2.46 3.69
N SER A 64 10.86 -1.91 3.73
CA SER A 64 12.09 -2.70 3.71
C SER A 64 12.21 -3.57 4.98
N PHE A 65 13.02 -4.62 4.92
CA PHE A 65 13.23 -5.53 6.07
C PHE A 65 13.81 -4.80 7.29
N ASP A 66 14.62 -3.75 7.05
CA ASP A 66 15.17 -2.90 8.11
C ASP A 66 14.20 -1.78 8.57
N GLY A 67 13.03 -1.63 7.93
CA GLY A 67 12.02 -0.63 8.24
C GLY A 67 12.39 0.80 7.83
N SER A 68 13.52 1.04 7.16
CA SER A 68 14.01 2.39 6.87
C SER A 68 13.46 2.99 5.56
N LYS A 69 12.96 2.13 4.65
CA LYS A 69 12.49 2.51 3.32
C LYS A 69 11.09 1.96 3.06
N LEU A 70 10.44 2.55 2.07
CA LEU A 70 9.20 2.06 1.46
C LEU A 70 9.40 1.94 -0.04
N VAL A 71 8.92 0.86 -0.63
CA VAL A 71 8.71 0.73 -2.07
C VAL A 71 7.21 0.84 -2.33
N PHE A 72 6.79 1.50 -3.40
CA PHE A 72 5.38 1.71 -3.69
C PHE A 72 5.13 1.91 -5.19
N GLN A 73 3.90 1.69 -5.62
CA GLN A 73 3.48 2.01 -6.98
C GLN A 73 2.78 3.36 -7.06
N ALA A 74 3.00 4.07 -8.15
CA ALA A 74 2.32 5.32 -8.42
C ALA A 74 2.03 5.53 -9.90
N LYS A 75 0.81 6.04 -10.17
CA LYS A 75 0.40 6.65 -11.43
C LYS A 75 0.28 8.15 -11.20
N ASN A 76 1.25 8.90 -11.66
CA ASN A 76 1.27 10.35 -11.45
C ASN A 76 1.72 11.08 -12.73
N PRO A 77 0.79 11.72 -13.45
CA PRO A 77 1.14 12.47 -14.68
C PRO A 77 2.17 13.57 -14.46
N ALA A 78 2.20 14.19 -13.26
CA ALA A 78 3.20 15.21 -12.93
C ALA A 78 4.62 14.63 -12.81
N TRP A 79 4.75 13.32 -12.62
CA TRP A 79 6.03 12.59 -12.58
C TRP A 79 6.36 11.92 -13.92
N ASN A 80 5.63 12.22 -15.00
CA ASN A 80 5.69 11.53 -16.29
C ASN A 80 5.38 10.02 -16.19
N ALA A 81 4.58 9.62 -15.21
CA ALA A 81 4.11 8.26 -15.02
C ALA A 81 2.64 8.14 -15.48
N PRO A 82 2.38 7.83 -16.76
CA PRO A 82 1.02 7.74 -17.31
C PRO A 82 0.26 6.49 -16.88
N CYS A 83 0.98 5.45 -16.42
CA CYS A 83 0.48 4.29 -15.73
C CYS A 83 1.39 3.96 -14.54
N ASP A 84 1.01 2.96 -13.77
CA ASP A 84 1.71 2.60 -12.54
C ASP A 84 3.18 2.28 -12.81
N GLN A 85 4.06 2.88 -12.01
CA GLN A 85 5.49 2.64 -11.96
C GLN A 85 5.91 2.46 -10.50
N ILE A 86 7.07 1.85 -10.26
CA ILE A 86 7.57 1.58 -8.91
C ILE A 86 8.59 2.63 -8.50
N TYR A 87 8.39 3.15 -7.28
CA TYR A 87 9.22 4.18 -6.66
C TYR A 87 9.71 3.72 -5.29
N VAL A 88 10.78 4.34 -4.81
CA VAL A 88 11.32 4.11 -3.47
C VAL A 88 11.39 5.42 -2.69
N THR A 89 11.18 5.34 -1.38
CA THR A 89 11.33 6.47 -0.46
C THR A 89 11.90 6.02 0.88
N ARG A 90 12.41 6.97 1.66
CA ARG A 90 12.68 6.76 3.08
C ARG A 90 11.42 7.04 3.89
N THR A 91 11.23 6.34 4.99
CA THR A 91 10.05 6.47 5.87
C THR A 91 9.91 7.86 6.51
N ASN A 92 11.01 8.63 6.58
CA ASN A 92 11.03 9.99 7.13
C ASN A 92 11.00 11.09 6.05
N GLN A 93 10.85 10.74 4.78
CA GLN A 93 10.89 11.67 3.64
C GLN A 93 9.49 11.96 3.10
N SER A 94 9.25 13.21 2.69
CA SER A 94 8.02 13.68 2.06
C SER A 94 8.33 14.26 0.68
N TRP A 95 7.47 13.98 -0.31
CA TRP A 95 7.67 14.28 -1.73
C TRP A 95 6.68 15.33 -2.27
N LYS A 96 6.48 16.40 -1.48
CA LYS A 96 5.54 17.47 -1.86
C LYS A 96 6.00 18.24 -3.09
N ASP A 97 7.29 18.57 -3.18
CA ASP A 97 7.84 19.46 -4.19
C ASP A 97 8.92 18.77 -5.07
N SER A 98 8.98 17.45 -5.06
CA SER A 98 9.97 16.66 -5.80
C SER A 98 9.41 15.29 -6.19
N ILE A 99 10.15 14.57 -7.04
CA ILE A 99 9.77 13.24 -7.52
C ILE A 99 10.63 12.21 -6.78
N PRO A 100 10.02 11.14 -6.19
CA PRO A 100 10.78 10.06 -5.59
C PRO A 100 11.59 9.29 -6.66
N PRO A 101 12.68 8.61 -6.27
CA PRO A 101 13.45 7.78 -7.18
C PRO A 101 12.59 6.69 -7.82
N LEU A 102 12.60 6.63 -9.15
CA LEU A 102 12.00 5.57 -9.94
C LEU A 102 12.91 4.34 -9.89
N VAL A 103 12.34 3.17 -9.59
CA VAL A 103 13.08 1.90 -9.46
C VAL A 103 12.51 0.80 -10.38
N SER A 104 11.54 1.13 -11.22
CA SER A 104 11.13 0.32 -12.38
C SER A 104 11.70 0.90 -13.67
N THR A 105 11.51 0.19 -14.78
CA THR A 105 12.06 0.60 -16.09
C THR A 105 11.49 1.90 -16.64
N GLY A 106 10.36 2.39 -16.10
CA GLY A 106 9.61 3.50 -16.69
C GLY A 106 8.78 3.10 -17.93
N ASN A 107 8.85 1.85 -18.35
CA ASN A 107 8.16 1.28 -19.51
C ASN A 107 7.07 0.30 -19.07
N GLY A 108 6.04 0.14 -19.92
CA GLY A 108 4.90 -0.71 -19.62
C GLY A 108 4.14 -0.25 -18.39
N ARG A 109 3.38 -1.15 -17.79
CA ARG A 109 2.72 -0.97 -16.50
C ARG A 109 3.37 -1.89 -15.47
N THR A 110 3.55 -1.41 -14.27
CA THR A 110 4.01 -2.22 -13.14
C THR A 110 2.89 -2.41 -12.11
N THR A 111 3.07 -3.37 -11.21
CA THR A 111 2.21 -3.54 -10.03
C THR A 111 2.95 -4.29 -8.93
N CYS A 112 2.50 -4.11 -7.69
CA CYS A 112 2.87 -4.90 -6.52
C CYS A 112 4.38 -5.15 -6.41
N SER A 113 5.06 -4.24 -5.77
CA SER A 113 6.50 -4.37 -5.49
C SER A 113 6.75 -4.82 -4.06
N TYR A 114 7.90 -5.42 -3.79
CA TYR A 114 8.33 -5.76 -2.44
C TYR A 114 9.86 -5.68 -2.35
N PHE A 115 10.42 -5.50 -1.14
CA PHE A 115 11.87 -5.59 -0.97
C PHE A 115 12.35 -7.03 -0.99
N MET A 116 13.52 -7.24 -1.55
CA MET A 116 14.28 -8.48 -1.44
C MET A 116 15.18 -8.44 -0.20
N PRO A 117 15.64 -9.58 0.32
CA PRO A 117 16.55 -9.63 1.46
C PRO A 117 17.78 -8.75 1.27
N GLY A 118 18.13 -7.98 2.30
CA GLY A 118 19.25 -7.04 2.28
C GLY A 118 18.92 -5.64 1.77
N ASP A 119 17.64 -5.37 1.42
CA ASP A 119 17.08 -4.03 1.17
C ASP A 119 17.79 -3.19 0.09
N SER A 120 18.54 -3.87 -0.79
CA SER A 120 19.27 -3.26 -1.93
C SER A 120 18.62 -3.59 -3.29
N THR A 121 17.67 -4.51 -3.30
CA THR A 121 16.94 -4.94 -4.49
C THR A 121 15.46 -5.09 -4.18
N ILE A 122 14.64 -5.03 -5.23
CA ILE A 122 13.19 -5.18 -5.16
C ILE A 122 12.71 -6.27 -6.11
N ILE A 123 11.53 -6.80 -5.85
CA ILE A 123 10.74 -7.61 -6.76
C ILE A 123 9.49 -6.86 -7.17
N TYR A 124 9.07 -6.94 -8.43
CA TYR A 124 7.82 -6.35 -8.91
C TYR A 124 7.35 -7.02 -10.19
N ALA A 125 6.06 -6.87 -10.51
CA ALA A 125 5.51 -7.32 -11.78
C ALA A 125 5.46 -6.20 -12.81
N SER A 126 5.71 -6.52 -14.09
CA SER A 126 5.73 -5.55 -15.18
C SER A 126 5.35 -6.15 -16.53
N THR A 127 4.71 -5.33 -17.37
CA THR A 127 4.36 -5.68 -18.76
C THR A 127 5.39 -5.19 -19.78
N HIS A 128 6.52 -4.61 -19.37
CA HIS A 128 7.43 -3.86 -20.23
C HIS A 128 8.06 -4.67 -21.37
N GLU A 129 8.25 -5.97 -21.21
CA GLU A 129 8.77 -6.83 -22.29
C GLU A 129 7.70 -7.16 -23.34
N GLY A 130 6.46 -7.37 -22.92
CA GLY A 130 5.34 -7.59 -23.84
C GLY A 130 4.89 -6.32 -24.55
N ASN A 131 4.87 -5.19 -23.83
CA ASN A 131 4.53 -3.89 -24.39
C ASN A 131 5.24 -2.75 -23.61
N ILE A 132 6.07 -2.00 -24.34
CA ILE A 132 6.78 -0.83 -23.81
C ILE A 132 5.83 0.32 -23.40
N ASN A 133 4.65 0.41 -24.02
CA ASN A 133 3.65 1.42 -23.71
C ASN A 133 2.75 0.96 -22.55
N CYS A 134 2.11 1.91 -21.89
CA CYS A 134 1.04 1.61 -20.95
C CYS A 134 -0.08 0.82 -21.64
N PRO A 135 -0.44 -0.37 -21.17
CA PRO A 135 -1.59 -1.07 -21.67
C PRO A 135 -2.86 -0.24 -21.41
N PRO A 136 -3.87 -0.29 -22.29
CA PRO A 136 -5.09 0.49 -22.13
C PRO A 136 -5.83 0.04 -20.87
N ASP A 137 -6.35 1.01 -20.11
CA ASP A 137 -7.28 0.71 -19.02
C ASP A 137 -8.55 0.04 -19.59
N PRO A 138 -9.17 -0.91 -18.85
CA PRO A 138 -10.41 -1.52 -19.30
C PRO A 138 -11.49 -0.46 -19.50
N PRO A 139 -12.42 -0.66 -20.46
CA PRO A 139 -13.53 0.26 -20.69
C PRO A 139 -14.30 0.49 -19.39
N ARG A 140 -14.59 1.74 -19.06
CA ARG A 140 -15.47 2.06 -17.94
C ARG A 140 -16.87 1.51 -18.22
N GLY A 141 -17.26 0.46 -17.50
CA GLY A 141 -18.55 -0.20 -17.60
C GLY A 141 -19.41 0.01 -16.36
N ALA A 142 -20.52 -0.74 -16.30
CA ALA A 142 -21.40 -0.76 -15.12
C ALA A 142 -20.75 -1.42 -13.90
N LYS A 143 -19.69 -2.22 -14.10
CA LYS A 143 -18.98 -2.99 -13.07
C LYS A 143 -17.58 -2.44 -12.86
N TYR A 144 -17.13 -2.49 -11.62
CA TYR A 144 -15.74 -2.23 -11.27
C TYR A 144 -14.94 -3.50 -11.50
N VAL A 145 -13.94 -3.43 -12.37
CA VAL A 145 -13.08 -4.57 -12.74
C VAL A 145 -11.61 -4.17 -12.70
N TRP A 146 -10.75 -5.15 -12.41
CA TRP A 146 -9.30 -5.04 -12.54
C TRP A 146 -8.84 -5.79 -13.78
N PRO A 147 -7.92 -5.22 -14.56
CA PRO A 147 -7.29 -5.92 -15.67
C PRO A 147 -6.19 -6.85 -15.14
N ILE A 148 -6.13 -8.04 -15.68
CA ILE A 148 -5.07 -9.04 -15.48
C ILE A 148 -4.36 -9.21 -16.82
N TYR A 149 -3.46 -8.25 -17.15
CA TYR A 149 -2.76 -8.28 -18.42
C TYR A 149 -1.87 -9.53 -18.52
N SER A 150 -1.99 -10.25 -19.63
CA SER A 150 -1.24 -11.50 -19.87
C SER A 150 0.27 -11.30 -20.03
N ASP A 151 0.72 -10.06 -20.17
CA ASP A 151 2.13 -9.71 -20.33
C ASP A 151 2.82 -9.42 -18.98
N PHE A 152 2.11 -9.55 -17.85
CA PHE A 152 2.73 -9.38 -16.55
C PHE A 152 3.65 -10.55 -16.22
N GLU A 153 4.92 -10.20 -16.02
CA GLU A 153 5.95 -11.09 -15.52
C GLU A 153 6.64 -10.49 -14.30
N ILE A 154 7.26 -11.32 -13.48
CA ILE A 154 7.91 -10.93 -12.24
C ILE A 154 9.41 -10.73 -12.49
N TYR A 155 9.92 -9.59 -12.03
CA TYR A 155 11.31 -9.17 -12.17
C TYR A 155 11.90 -8.79 -10.82
N THR A 156 13.22 -8.94 -10.69
CA THR A 156 14.01 -8.28 -9.66
C THR A 156 14.81 -7.15 -10.26
N ALA A 157 14.98 -6.05 -9.50
CA ALA A 157 15.76 -4.90 -9.91
C ALA A 157 16.55 -4.33 -8.72
N ASP A 158 17.63 -3.58 -9.02
CA ASP A 158 18.29 -2.75 -8.03
C ASP A 158 17.50 -1.46 -7.75
N LEU A 159 17.94 -0.67 -6.78
CA LEU A 159 17.29 0.60 -6.43
C LEU A 159 17.60 1.75 -7.41
N GLU A 160 18.42 1.51 -8.42
CA GLU A 160 18.69 2.38 -9.56
C GLU A 160 17.78 2.07 -10.76
N GLY A 161 16.95 0.99 -10.66
CA GLY A 161 15.98 0.59 -11.68
C GLY A 161 16.53 -0.36 -12.75
N ASN A 162 17.74 -0.91 -12.56
CA ASN A 162 18.29 -1.89 -13.47
C ASN A 162 17.71 -3.28 -13.16
N ILE A 163 17.16 -3.95 -14.17
CA ILE A 163 16.69 -5.32 -14.05
C ILE A 163 17.89 -6.25 -13.76
N ILE A 164 17.76 -7.06 -12.73
CA ILE A 164 18.75 -8.07 -12.35
C ILE A 164 18.35 -9.43 -12.93
N GLN A 165 17.08 -9.81 -12.79
CA GLN A 165 16.59 -11.10 -13.23
C GLN A 165 15.10 -11.03 -13.58
N LYS A 166 14.68 -11.81 -14.59
CA LYS A 166 13.30 -12.19 -14.85
C LYS A 166 13.04 -13.51 -14.13
N LEU A 167 12.05 -13.55 -13.24
CA LEU A 167 11.76 -14.74 -12.41
C LEU A 167 10.70 -15.65 -13.02
N THR A 168 9.78 -15.06 -13.82
CA THR A 168 8.76 -15.80 -14.55
C THR A 168 8.88 -15.51 -16.04
N ASP A 169 8.57 -16.49 -16.89
CA ASP A 169 8.66 -16.37 -18.35
C ASP A 169 7.61 -17.28 -19.00
N ARG A 170 6.35 -16.88 -18.88
CA ARG A 170 5.23 -17.65 -19.39
C ARG A 170 4.08 -16.74 -19.81
N GLU A 171 3.39 -17.10 -20.90
CA GLU A 171 2.15 -16.44 -21.27
C GLU A 171 1.11 -16.58 -20.15
N GLY A 172 0.57 -15.45 -19.71
CA GLY A 172 -0.42 -15.33 -18.64
C GLY A 172 -0.04 -14.26 -17.62
N TYR A 173 -0.87 -14.11 -16.61
CA TYR A 173 -0.66 -13.16 -15.54
C TYR A 173 0.21 -13.79 -14.45
N ASP A 174 1.38 -13.24 -14.19
CA ASP A 174 2.23 -13.53 -13.04
C ASP A 174 2.53 -12.21 -12.31
N ALA A 175 1.94 -12.00 -11.13
CA ALA A 175 2.07 -10.74 -10.39
C ALA A 175 1.78 -10.91 -8.88
N GLU A 176 1.68 -9.80 -8.15
CA GLU A 176 1.36 -9.73 -6.71
C GLU A 176 2.37 -10.49 -5.85
N ALA A 177 3.65 -10.41 -6.23
CA ALA A 177 4.71 -11.16 -5.56
C ALA A 177 5.12 -10.52 -4.22
N THR A 178 5.18 -11.32 -3.15
CA THR A 178 5.74 -10.94 -1.85
C THR A 178 6.77 -11.96 -1.37
N VAL A 179 7.67 -11.54 -0.49
CA VAL A 179 8.80 -12.35 -0.04
C VAL A 179 8.58 -12.81 1.40
N SER A 180 8.97 -14.05 1.71
CA SER A 180 8.89 -14.61 3.05
C SER A 180 9.79 -13.83 4.04
N PRO A 181 9.46 -13.80 5.34
CA PRO A 181 10.29 -13.16 6.36
C PRO A 181 11.71 -13.73 6.45
N SER A 182 11.89 -15.02 6.12
CA SER A 182 13.20 -15.69 6.02
C SER A 182 13.97 -15.32 4.75
N GLY A 183 13.31 -14.71 3.77
CA GLY A 183 13.92 -14.30 2.50
C GLY A 183 14.25 -15.44 1.53
N ASP A 184 13.67 -16.63 1.72
CA ASP A 184 13.97 -17.83 0.91
C ASP A 184 12.87 -18.19 -0.08
N LYS A 185 11.64 -17.67 0.11
CA LYS A 185 10.47 -17.95 -0.72
C LYS A 185 9.79 -16.67 -1.20
N ILE A 186 9.14 -16.81 -2.34
CA ILE A 186 8.22 -15.83 -2.93
C ILE A 186 6.85 -16.49 -3.03
N VAL A 187 5.77 -15.78 -2.68
CA VAL A 187 4.40 -16.14 -3.06
C VAL A 187 3.91 -15.15 -4.11
N PHE A 188 3.15 -15.58 -5.08
CA PHE A 188 2.63 -14.76 -6.17
C PHE A 188 1.31 -15.32 -6.72
N THR A 189 0.56 -14.48 -7.43
CA THR A 189 -0.68 -14.84 -8.12
C THR A 189 -0.38 -15.14 -9.58
N SER A 190 -0.96 -16.25 -10.11
CA SER A 190 -0.72 -16.68 -11.49
C SER A 190 -1.97 -17.29 -12.12
N THR A 191 -2.10 -17.08 -13.44
CA THR A 191 -3.16 -17.73 -14.26
C THR A 191 -2.71 -19.05 -14.90
N ARG A 192 -1.54 -19.60 -14.55
CA ARG A 192 -0.93 -20.78 -15.18
C ARG A 192 -1.76 -22.06 -15.11
N SER A 193 -2.67 -22.20 -14.16
CA SER A 193 -3.62 -23.30 -14.03
C SER A 193 -4.90 -23.11 -14.84
N GLY A 194 -5.10 -21.91 -15.43
CA GLY A 194 -6.35 -21.51 -16.09
C GLY A 194 -7.31 -20.75 -15.18
N ASP A 195 -6.92 -20.51 -13.92
CA ASP A 195 -7.59 -19.69 -12.94
C ASP A 195 -6.57 -18.81 -12.20
N LEU A 196 -7.03 -17.82 -11.43
CA LEU A 196 -6.18 -16.98 -10.60
C LEU A 196 -5.91 -17.66 -9.26
N GLU A 197 -4.73 -18.28 -9.17
CA GLU A 197 -4.33 -19.08 -8.02
C GLU A 197 -3.01 -18.58 -7.42
N LEU A 198 -2.79 -18.92 -6.16
CA LEU A 198 -1.52 -18.65 -5.50
C LEU A 198 -0.49 -19.74 -5.84
N TYR A 199 0.74 -19.28 -6.02
CA TYR A 199 1.92 -20.12 -6.23
C TYR A 199 3.04 -19.65 -5.31
N THR A 200 3.91 -20.59 -4.94
CA THR A 200 5.20 -20.26 -4.30
C THR A 200 6.35 -20.65 -5.21
N MET A 201 7.48 -19.98 -5.06
CA MET A 201 8.76 -20.32 -5.68
C MET A 201 9.91 -20.02 -4.73
N ASN A 202 11.08 -20.54 -5.01
CA ASN A 202 12.30 -20.12 -4.34
C ASN A 202 12.64 -18.66 -4.71
N ILE A 203 13.48 -18.02 -3.91
CA ILE A 203 13.88 -16.61 -4.12
C ILE A 203 14.58 -16.38 -5.47
N ASP A 204 15.14 -17.42 -6.09
CA ASP A 204 15.78 -17.39 -7.40
C ASP A 204 14.84 -17.71 -8.58
N GLY A 205 13.52 -17.87 -8.33
CA GLY A 205 12.51 -18.22 -9.31
C GLY A 205 12.34 -19.73 -9.58
N SER A 206 13.14 -20.58 -8.96
CA SER A 206 13.05 -22.03 -9.11
C SER A 206 11.95 -22.66 -8.23
N ASP A 207 11.63 -23.92 -8.47
CA ASP A 207 10.70 -24.75 -7.66
C ASP A 207 9.30 -24.13 -7.50
N ILE A 208 8.68 -23.74 -8.62
CA ILE A 208 7.33 -23.17 -8.63
C ILE A 208 6.31 -24.26 -8.24
N ARG A 209 5.49 -23.98 -7.21
CA ARG A 209 4.47 -24.88 -6.69
C ARG A 209 3.14 -24.18 -6.53
N GLN A 210 2.07 -24.83 -6.95
CA GLN A 210 0.71 -24.35 -6.73
C GLN A 210 0.31 -24.50 -5.27
N VAL A 211 -0.31 -23.46 -4.71
CA VAL A 211 -0.78 -23.41 -3.32
C VAL A 211 -2.29 -23.58 -3.25
N THR A 212 -3.04 -22.85 -4.09
CA THR A 212 -4.50 -22.89 -4.12
C THR A 212 -5.01 -23.47 -5.44
N ASN A 213 -6.24 -24.04 -5.44
CA ASN A 213 -6.82 -24.67 -6.63
C ASN A 213 -8.37 -24.64 -6.62
N GLU A 214 -8.97 -23.71 -5.90
CA GLU A 214 -10.42 -23.56 -5.85
C GLU A 214 -10.89 -22.46 -6.80
N LEU A 215 -12.00 -22.69 -7.52
CA LEU A 215 -12.54 -21.74 -8.48
C LEU A 215 -12.75 -20.35 -7.84
N GLY A 216 -12.10 -19.35 -8.43
CA GLY A 216 -12.19 -17.96 -8.00
C GLY A 216 -10.84 -17.26 -8.01
N TYR A 217 -10.83 -16.00 -7.65
CA TYR A 217 -9.59 -15.22 -7.60
C TYR A 217 -8.94 -15.34 -6.22
N ASP A 218 -7.80 -16.01 -6.15
CA ASP A 218 -6.89 -16.02 -5.01
C ASP A 218 -5.70 -15.11 -5.28
N GLY A 219 -5.49 -14.08 -4.45
CA GLY A 219 -4.42 -13.12 -4.72
C GLY A 219 -4.06 -12.19 -3.58
N GLY A 220 -2.99 -11.41 -3.80
CA GLY A 220 -2.48 -10.44 -2.84
C GLY A 220 -2.05 -11.09 -1.52
N ALA A 221 -1.32 -12.20 -1.61
CA ALA A 221 -0.91 -12.97 -0.45
C ALA A 221 0.33 -12.39 0.23
N PHE A 222 0.32 -12.45 1.58
CA PHE A 222 1.48 -12.17 2.42
C PHE A 222 1.75 -13.35 3.33
N PHE A 223 3.02 -13.56 3.64
CA PHE A 223 3.42 -14.52 4.66
C PHE A 223 3.07 -14.02 6.06
N SER A 224 2.76 -14.94 6.97
CA SER A 224 2.75 -14.66 8.40
C SER A 224 4.16 -14.29 8.90
N PRO A 225 4.30 -13.59 10.04
CA PRO A 225 5.61 -13.19 10.56
C PRO A 225 6.57 -14.36 10.83
N ASP A 226 6.05 -15.54 11.11
CA ASP A 226 6.83 -16.77 11.30
C ASP A 226 7.11 -17.55 9.98
N GLY A 227 6.56 -17.04 8.84
CA GLY A 227 6.74 -17.64 7.53
C GLY A 227 5.97 -18.94 7.30
N THR A 228 5.11 -19.38 8.22
CA THR A 228 4.45 -20.70 8.13
C THR A 228 3.10 -20.68 7.41
N LYS A 229 2.47 -19.50 7.31
CA LYS A 229 1.15 -19.32 6.70
C LYS A 229 1.16 -18.25 5.63
N LEU A 230 0.17 -18.33 4.74
CA LEU A 230 -0.19 -17.30 3.77
C LEU A 230 -1.55 -16.74 4.12
N ILE A 231 -1.68 -15.41 4.06
CA ILE A 231 -2.91 -14.66 4.29
C ILE A 231 -3.21 -13.90 3.00
N PHE A 232 -4.40 -14.05 2.46
CA PHE A 232 -4.74 -13.54 1.14
C PHE A 232 -6.22 -13.19 1.01
N ARG A 233 -6.58 -12.45 -0.04
CA ARG A 233 -7.96 -12.21 -0.43
C ARG A 233 -8.41 -13.23 -1.45
N SER A 234 -9.67 -13.63 -1.36
CA SER A 234 -10.22 -14.61 -2.26
C SER A 234 -11.69 -14.33 -2.61
N SER A 235 -12.07 -14.58 -3.86
CA SER A 235 -13.46 -14.72 -4.26
C SER A 235 -13.83 -16.21 -4.41
N ARG A 236 -15.09 -16.54 -4.15
CA ARG A 236 -15.60 -17.90 -4.31
C ARG A 236 -17.00 -17.82 -4.92
N PRO A 237 -17.11 -17.75 -6.26
CA PRO A 237 -18.39 -17.75 -6.95
C PRO A 237 -19.10 -19.08 -6.71
N LYS A 238 -20.40 -19.03 -6.34
CA LYS A 238 -21.17 -20.20 -5.89
C LYS A 238 -22.33 -20.56 -6.81
N THR A 239 -23.03 -19.55 -7.33
CA THR A 239 -24.15 -19.77 -8.22
C THR A 239 -23.68 -19.96 -9.67
N GLU A 240 -24.52 -20.58 -10.50
CA GLU A 240 -24.20 -20.73 -11.93
C GLU A 240 -23.96 -19.39 -12.61
N GLU A 241 -24.70 -18.35 -12.22
CA GLU A 241 -24.56 -17.00 -12.75
C GLU A 241 -23.21 -16.38 -12.33
N GLU A 242 -22.86 -16.48 -11.05
CA GLU A 242 -21.57 -15.97 -10.54
C GLU A 242 -20.38 -16.68 -11.19
N ILE A 243 -20.45 -18.02 -11.32
CA ILE A 243 -19.42 -18.83 -11.97
C ILE A 243 -19.27 -18.44 -13.44
N LYS A 244 -20.40 -18.30 -14.14
CA LYS A 244 -20.38 -17.86 -15.54
C LYS A 244 -19.77 -16.48 -15.69
N GLU A 245 -20.21 -15.54 -14.86
CA GLU A 245 -19.69 -14.16 -14.88
C GLU A 245 -18.19 -14.10 -14.62
N TYR A 246 -17.71 -14.82 -13.59
CA TYR A 246 -16.29 -14.91 -13.27
C TYR A 246 -15.47 -15.43 -14.47
N LYS A 247 -15.90 -16.52 -15.08
CA LYS A 247 -15.25 -17.11 -16.24
C LYS A 247 -15.28 -16.22 -17.48
N ASP A 248 -16.42 -15.53 -17.71
CA ASP A 248 -16.56 -14.61 -18.83
C ASP A 248 -15.65 -13.37 -18.68
N LEU A 249 -15.42 -12.89 -17.46
CA LEU A 249 -14.47 -11.82 -17.16
C LEU A 249 -13.02 -12.30 -17.31
N LEU A 250 -12.71 -13.47 -16.74
CA LEU A 250 -11.37 -14.05 -16.82
C LEU A 250 -10.93 -14.29 -18.27
N ALA A 251 -11.85 -14.77 -19.12
CA ALA A 251 -11.60 -14.94 -20.57
C ALA A 251 -11.33 -13.61 -21.29
N GLN A 252 -11.65 -12.48 -20.69
CA GLN A 252 -11.36 -11.13 -21.18
C GLN A 252 -10.17 -10.48 -20.46
N ASN A 253 -9.41 -11.25 -19.70
CA ASN A 253 -8.32 -10.76 -18.84
C ASN A 253 -8.80 -9.71 -17.82
N LEU A 254 -9.97 -9.94 -17.24
CA LEU A 254 -10.58 -9.08 -16.22
C LEU A 254 -11.01 -9.90 -15.01
N VAL A 255 -11.03 -9.25 -13.84
CA VAL A 255 -11.64 -9.78 -12.62
C VAL A 255 -12.48 -8.70 -11.94
N GLN A 256 -13.51 -9.13 -11.20
CA GLN A 256 -14.34 -8.24 -10.39
C GLN A 256 -13.96 -8.40 -8.91
N PRO A 257 -13.33 -7.40 -8.27
CA PRO A 257 -12.82 -7.54 -6.90
C PRO A 257 -13.86 -7.12 -5.83
N THR A 258 -15.13 -7.41 -6.02
CA THR A 258 -16.21 -6.84 -5.18
C THR A 258 -16.78 -7.79 -4.14
N ASN A 259 -16.63 -9.09 -4.29
CA ASN A 259 -17.07 -10.10 -3.33
C ASN A 259 -15.87 -10.95 -2.92
N MET A 260 -15.06 -10.40 -2.05
CA MET A 260 -13.83 -11.05 -1.60
C MET A 260 -13.81 -11.14 -0.08
N GLU A 261 -13.36 -12.26 0.40
CA GLU A 261 -13.12 -12.51 1.82
C GLU A 261 -11.65 -12.82 2.06
N LEU A 262 -11.22 -12.73 3.31
CA LEU A 262 -9.87 -13.08 3.69
C LEU A 262 -9.78 -14.55 4.07
N TYR A 263 -8.69 -15.16 3.64
CA TYR A 263 -8.37 -16.56 3.90
C TYR A 263 -6.96 -16.69 4.45
N VAL A 264 -6.72 -17.80 5.14
CA VAL A 264 -5.41 -18.23 5.60
C VAL A 264 -5.21 -19.70 5.28
N CYS A 265 -4.00 -20.08 4.88
CA CYS A 265 -3.58 -21.49 4.73
C CYS A 265 -2.12 -21.64 5.15
N ASN A 266 -1.67 -22.88 5.26
CA ASN A 266 -0.24 -23.17 5.32
C ASN A 266 0.44 -22.84 3.97
N VAL A 267 1.76 -22.64 3.95
CA VAL A 267 2.50 -22.29 2.72
C VAL A 267 2.39 -23.38 1.63
N ASP A 268 2.07 -24.60 2.01
CA ASP A 268 1.81 -25.71 1.07
C ASP A 268 0.34 -25.82 0.62
N GLY A 269 -0.52 -24.87 1.01
CA GLY A 269 -1.94 -24.83 0.69
C GLY A 269 -2.84 -25.65 1.63
N SER A 270 -2.29 -26.43 2.53
CA SER A 270 -3.06 -27.17 3.52
C SER A 270 -3.68 -26.25 4.58
N ASP A 271 -4.68 -26.73 5.33
CA ASP A 271 -5.36 -26.01 6.41
C ASP A 271 -5.96 -24.66 5.95
N LEU A 272 -6.63 -24.69 4.77
CA LEU A 272 -7.30 -23.51 4.22
C LEU A 272 -8.53 -23.14 5.05
N ASN A 273 -8.51 -21.95 5.62
CA ASN A 273 -9.57 -21.43 6.47
C ASN A 273 -10.00 -20.02 6.03
N LYS A 274 -11.31 -19.78 6.01
CA LYS A 274 -11.90 -18.47 5.79
C LYS A 274 -11.88 -17.68 7.10
N ILE A 275 -11.34 -16.46 7.06
CA ILE A 275 -11.22 -15.57 8.24
C ILE A 275 -12.40 -14.62 8.35
N THR A 276 -12.81 -14.00 7.23
CA THR A 276 -13.92 -13.04 7.22
C THR A 276 -15.15 -13.60 6.54
N ASP A 277 -16.32 -13.17 6.99
CA ASP A 277 -17.63 -13.40 6.36
C ASP A 277 -18.45 -12.11 6.41
N LEU A 278 -17.83 -11.04 5.88
CA LEU A 278 -18.36 -9.69 5.96
C LEU A 278 -19.16 -9.29 4.71
N GLY A 279 -19.00 -10.04 3.62
CA GLY A 279 -19.46 -9.65 2.31
C GLY A 279 -18.71 -8.44 1.77
N SER A 280 -19.14 -7.96 0.59
CA SER A 280 -18.52 -6.80 -0.06
C SER A 280 -17.05 -7.05 -0.44
N ALA A 281 -16.21 -6.03 -0.42
CA ALA A 281 -14.79 -6.15 -0.78
C ALA A 281 -13.93 -6.05 0.48
N ASN A 282 -13.14 -7.08 0.74
CA ASN A 282 -12.13 -7.15 1.80
C ASN A 282 -10.78 -7.39 1.13
N TRP A 283 -9.88 -6.39 1.18
CA TRP A 283 -8.63 -6.39 0.41
C TRP A 283 -7.41 -6.13 1.26
N ALA A 284 -6.25 -6.38 0.66
CA ALA A 284 -4.92 -6.04 1.16
C ALA A 284 -4.71 -6.45 2.63
N PRO A 285 -4.90 -7.74 2.96
CA PRO A 285 -4.60 -8.21 4.31
C PRO A 285 -3.10 -8.17 4.58
N PHE A 286 -2.72 -7.74 5.79
CA PHE A 286 -1.35 -7.80 6.26
C PHE A 286 -1.32 -8.29 7.72
N SER A 287 -0.36 -9.15 8.04
CA SER A 287 -0.21 -9.65 9.41
C SER A 287 0.32 -8.57 10.35
N HIS A 288 -0.31 -8.43 11.50
CA HIS A 288 0.33 -7.72 12.60
C HIS A 288 1.61 -8.46 13.04
N PRO A 289 2.71 -7.77 13.40
CA PRO A 289 3.98 -8.42 13.77
C PRO A 289 3.87 -9.43 14.91
N SER A 290 2.85 -9.33 15.77
CA SER A 290 2.56 -10.35 16.79
C SER A 290 2.15 -11.71 16.22
N GLY A 291 1.77 -11.79 14.93
CA GLY A 291 1.24 -12.98 14.29
C GLY A 291 -0.18 -13.41 14.76
N GLN A 292 -0.85 -12.59 15.57
CA GLN A 292 -2.17 -12.92 16.12
C GLN A 292 -3.33 -12.25 15.41
N LYS A 293 -3.08 -11.16 14.71
CA LYS A 293 -4.08 -10.31 14.08
C LYS A 293 -3.70 -9.99 12.64
N ILE A 294 -4.71 -9.61 11.86
CA ILE A 294 -4.58 -9.14 10.48
C ILE A 294 -5.19 -7.76 10.41
N ILE A 295 -4.48 -6.81 9.76
CA ILE A 295 -5.03 -5.53 9.31
C ILE A 295 -5.39 -5.65 7.83
N PHE A 296 -6.51 -5.04 7.42
CA PHE A 296 -6.99 -5.10 6.03
C PHE A 296 -7.89 -3.90 5.72
N CYS A 297 -8.20 -3.66 4.47
CA CYS A 297 -9.20 -2.67 4.10
C CYS A 297 -10.52 -3.31 3.67
N SER A 298 -11.62 -2.65 4.01
CA SER A 298 -12.96 -3.17 3.70
C SER A 298 -13.99 -2.06 3.51
N ASN A 299 -14.99 -2.33 2.69
CA ASN A 299 -16.15 -1.48 2.51
C ASN A 299 -17.46 -2.12 3.01
N HIS A 300 -17.39 -3.18 3.82
CA HIS A 300 -18.58 -3.91 4.31
C HIS A 300 -19.53 -3.02 5.14
N HIS A 301 -19.00 -2.01 5.81
CA HIS A 301 -19.75 -1.05 6.63
C HIS A 301 -20.42 0.06 5.81
N SER A 302 -20.14 0.14 4.49
CA SER A 302 -20.71 1.18 3.64
C SER A 302 -22.22 1.07 3.52
N LEU A 303 -22.90 2.22 3.51
CA LEU A 303 -24.34 2.26 3.32
C LEU A 303 -24.74 1.71 1.95
N LYS A 304 -25.74 0.82 1.91
CA LYS A 304 -26.27 0.28 0.65
C LYS A 304 -26.76 1.42 -0.24
N GLY A 305 -26.27 1.46 -1.49
CA GLY A 305 -26.62 2.48 -2.48
C GLY A 305 -25.83 3.80 -2.36
N GLY A 306 -24.94 3.92 -1.37
CA GLY A 306 -23.96 4.99 -1.27
C GLY A 306 -22.69 4.73 -2.09
N ARG A 307 -21.73 5.68 -2.04
CA ARG A 307 -20.37 5.39 -2.55
C ARG A 307 -19.73 4.39 -1.61
N PRO A 308 -19.06 3.34 -2.13
CA PRO A 308 -18.26 2.47 -1.29
C PRO A 308 -17.21 3.29 -0.53
N GLN A 309 -17.18 3.13 0.78
CA GLN A 309 -16.18 3.74 1.67
C GLN A 309 -15.28 2.63 2.16
N PHE A 310 -14.00 2.72 1.86
CA PHE A 310 -13.02 1.77 2.37
C PHE A 310 -12.34 2.36 3.58
N ASN A 311 -12.31 1.59 4.66
CA ASN A 311 -11.52 1.89 5.83
C ASN A 311 -10.67 0.69 6.23
N LEU A 312 -9.69 0.93 7.09
CA LEU A 312 -8.87 -0.12 7.67
C LEU A 312 -9.59 -0.77 8.84
N PHE A 313 -9.48 -2.07 8.92
CA PHE A 313 -10.00 -2.92 9.99
C PHE A 313 -8.93 -3.86 10.47
N MET A 314 -9.04 -4.31 11.71
CA MET A 314 -8.21 -5.36 12.28
C MET A 314 -9.09 -6.50 12.79
N ILE A 315 -8.62 -7.73 12.66
CA ILE A 315 -9.33 -8.95 13.06
C ILE A 315 -8.32 -9.99 13.57
N ASN A 316 -8.73 -10.83 14.50
CA ASN A 316 -7.92 -11.97 14.91
C ASN A 316 -7.86 -13.03 13.80
N LEU A 317 -6.81 -13.86 13.80
CA LEU A 317 -6.66 -14.97 12.84
C LEU A 317 -7.80 -16.00 12.91
N ASP A 318 -8.51 -16.09 14.04
CA ASP A 318 -9.68 -16.96 14.23
C ASP A 318 -11.01 -16.32 13.77
N GLY A 319 -10.96 -15.12 13.17
CA GLY A 319 -12.13 -14.39 12.70
C GLY A 319 -12.89 -13.62 13.76
N THR A 320 -12.43 -13.59 15.01
CA THR A 320 -13.03 -12.83 16.10
C THR A 320 -12.41 -11.44 16.25
N GLY A 321 -13.05 -10.57 17.05
CA GLY A 321 -12.43 -9.30 17.46
C GLY A 321 -12.29 -8.27 16.32
N LEU A 322 -13.23 -8.25 15.37
CA LEU A 322 -13.24 -7.22 14.31
C LEU A 322 -13.30 -5.82 14.91
N GLU A 323 -12.36 -4.99 14.54
CA GLU A 323 -12.23 -3.59 14.98
C GLU A 323 -11.99 -2.67 13.79
N GLN A 324 -12.69 -1.52 13.73
CA GLN A 324 -12.43 -0.47 12.75
C GLN A 324 -11.28 0.41 13.24
N ILE A 325 -10.29 0.65 12.37
CA ILE A 325 -9.05 1.39 12.67
C ILE A 325 -9.11 2.81 12.14
N THR A 326 -9.55 3.00 10.88
CA THR A 326 -9.64 4.32 10.27
C THR A 326 -11.09 4.72 10.00
N PHE A 327 -11.34 6.03 9.93
CA PHE A 327 -12.69 6.61 9.86
C PHE A 327 -12.82 7.67 8.76
N ASP A 328 -11.94 7.66 7.76
CA ASP A 328 -12.08 8.51 6.57
C ASP A 328 -13.40 8.19 5.85
N ARG A 329 -13.97 9.19 5.19
CA ARG A 329 -15.26 9.05 4.50
C ARG A 329 -15.13 8.57 3.06
N VAL A 330 -13.94 8.35 2.57
CA VAL A 330 -13.71 8.03 1.15
C VAL A 330 -12.93 6.72 0.99
N PHE A 331 -11.64 6.71 1.30
CA PHE A 331 -10.79 5.57 0.96
C PHE A 331 -9.53 5.54 1.82
N ASP A 332 -9.37 4.49 2.61
CA ASP A 332 -8.12 4.07 3.24
C ASP A 332 -7.87 2.61 2.85
N SER A 333 -6.66 2.28 2.39
CA SER A 333 -6.34 0.94 1.90
C SER A 333 -4.84 0.62 1.98
N PHE A 334 -4.48 -0.61 1.64
CA PHE A 334 -3.10 -1.12 1.56
C PHE A 334 -2.28 -0.86 2.82
N PRO A 335 -2.76 -1.32 4.00
CA PRO A 335 -2.02 -1.14 5.23
C PRO A 335 -0.86 -2.12 5.33
N MET A 336 0.29 -1.67 5.85
CA MET A 336 1.40 -2.51 6.24
C MET A 336 2.04 -2.01 7.52
N PHE A 337 2.27 -2.90 8.48
CA PHE A 337 3.07 -2.60 9.67
C PHE A 337 4.56 -2.57 9.33
N SER A 338 5.30 -1.70 10.00
CA SER A 338 6.77 -1.80 10.03
C SER A 338 7.20 -3.12 10.66
N PRO A 339 8.41 -3.63 10.36
CA PRO A 339 8.88 -4.90 10.92
C PRO A 339 8.89 -4.96 12.45
N ASP A 340 9.10 -3.81 13.11
CA ASP A 340 9.07 -3.67 14.56
C ASP A 340 7.68 -3.40 15.14
N GLY A 341 6.66 -3.24 14.29
CA GLY A 341 5.27 -2.98 14.68
C GLY A 341 4.99 -1.58 15.23
N THR A 342 5.97 -0.67 15.16
CA THR A 342 5.80 0.67 15.73
C THR A 342 5.15 1.68 14.78
N HIS A 343 5.09 1.36 13.50
CA HIS A 343 4.50 2.23 12.47
C HIS A 343 3.53 1.46 11.58
N LEU A 344 2.55 2.19 11.05
CA LEU A 344 1.65 1.73 10.01
C LEU A 344 1.78 2.65 8.79
N VAL A 345 2.05 2.10 7.60
CA VAL A 345 1.90 2.81 6.33
C VAL A 345 0.58 2.41 5.69
N PHE A 346 -0.09 3.36 5.05
CA PHE A 346 -1.35 3.11 4.33
C PHE A 346 -1.57 4.15 3.23
N SER A 347 -2.43 3.82 2.29
CA SER A 347 -2.89 4.71 1.23
C SER A 347 -4.21 5.35 1.61
N SER A 348 -4.36 6.67 1.40
CA SER A 348 -5.58 7.40 1.78
C SER A 348 -5.89 8.52 0.81
N ASN A 349 -7.19 8.85 0.71
CA ASN A 349 -7.68 10.06 0.06
C ASN A 349 -7.84 11.23 1.04
N ARG A 350 -7.45 11.08 2.30
CA ARG A 350 -7.45 12.20 3.26
C ARG A 350 -6.52 13.32 2.79
N ASN A 351 -6.81 14.54 3.16
CA ASN A 351 -6.01 15.74 2.85
C ASN A 351 -5.71 15.95 1.34
N ASN A 352 -6.57 15.48 0.45
CA ASN A 352 -6.40 15.62 -1.01
C ASN A 352 -7.14 16.83 -1.62
N GLY A 353 -7.67 17.74 -0.79
CA GLY A 353 -8.40 18.91 -1.27
C GLY A 353 -9.73 18.60 -1.96
N GLY A 354 -10.29 17.40 -1.73
CA GLY A 354 -11.55 16.94 -2.35
C GLY A 354 -11.39 16.36 -3.76
N THR A 355 -10.17 16.11 -4.20
CA THR A 355 -9.85 15.37 -5.44
C THR A 355 -10.11 13.86 -5.27
N ARG A 356 -9.75 13.05 -6.26
CA ARG A 356 -9.76 11.58 -6.15
C ARG A 356 -8.37 10.99 -5.95
N GLU A 357 -7.39 11.85 -5.75
CA GLU A 357 -6.00 11.47 -5.58
C GLU A 357 -5.82 10.63 -4.31
N THR A 358 -5.03 9.58 -4.42
CA THR A 358 -4.65 8.70 -3.32
C THR A 358 -3.19 8.92 -2.99
N ASN A 359 -2.88 9.13 -1.72
CA ASN A 359 -1.53 9.41 -1.26
C ASN A 359 -1.11 8.45 -0.15
N LEU A 360 0.21 8.34 0.05
CA LEU A 360 0.78 7.53 1.11
C LEU A 360 0.85 8.31 2.40
N PHE A 361 0.49 7.64 3.48
CA PHE A 361 0.58 8.13 4.85
C PHE A 361 1.31 7.12 5.72
N ILE A 362 2.04 7.61 6.70
CA ILE A 362 2.66 6.82 7.76
C ILE A 362 2.26 7.39 9.10
N ALA A 363 1.95 6.51 10.04
CA ALA A 363 1.56 6.86 11.40
C ALA A 363 2.38 6.05 12.41
N ASP A 364 2.58 6.61 13.60
CA ASP A 364 3.00 5.84 14.75
C ASP A 364 1.82 4.97 15.20
N TRP A 365 2.07 3.68 15.45
CA TRP A 365 1.07 2.74 15.93
C TRP A 365 1.03 2.71 17.45
N VAL A 366 -0.18 2.76 18.01
CA VAL A 366 -0.45 2.64 19.44
C VAL A 366 -1.43 1.49 19.66
N GLU A 367 -1.09 0.55 20.54
CA GLU A 367 -1.92 -0.63 20.93
C GLU A 367 -3.21 -0.22 21.66
#